data_811254c8a85110b69e03757cdfa910e3
#
_entry.id   811254c8a85110b69e03757cdfa910e3
#
_cell.length_a   1.000
_cell.length_b   1.000
_cell.length_c   1.000
_cell.angle_alpha   90.00
_cell.angle_beta   90.00
_cell.angle_gamma   90.00
#
_symmetry.space_group_name_H-M   'P 1'
#
loop_
_entity.id
_entity.type
_entity.pdbx_description
1 polymer ?
#
loop_
_entity_poly.entity_id
_entity_poly.type
_entity_poly.pdbx_seq_one_letter_code
_entity_poly.pdbx_strand_id
1 'polypeptide(L)'
;MINPYLDTGPHAGSWIRGSFHGHCDENSRCGSVPLADSVRDYHALGAGFVTLTDHDIITDLAPLAAQYPDLVFVQGFEYSSRENVVFAGPGVSPLYERSLEDALAQAGELLTIVCHPQPRGAAVEYWTRPKLEALGTWPDGLEIYNGHYGVASALANGRQPYYADFWDELLTAGHRLWGFANDDFHDPEDFDNAFNMVLVDDRSPAGVIRAAKAGRSYASTGVLLEHLHVDGADIEVHVSAACTGRFYGPGGTVLSQTQGTRFRYRAGTQDYVRFEGDGDNGRIFLQPLFGD
;
A
#
# COMPACT_ATOMS: atom_id res chain seq x y z
N MET A 1 0.15 19.25 -13.17
CA MET A 1 0.44 17.88 -12.71
C MET A 1 -0.86 17.19 -12.28
N ILE A 2 -1.02 15.93 -12.60
CA ILE A 2 -2.14 15.11 -12.12
C ILE A 2 -1.86 14.74 -10.66
N ASN A 3 -2.73 15.21 -9.75
CA ASN A 3 -2.63 14.97 -8.33
C ASN A 3 -3.74 13.99 -7.91
N PRO A 4 -3.43 12.78 -7.42
CA PRO A 4 -4.45 11.81 -7.00
C PRO A 4 -5.24 12.28 -5.77
N TYR A 5 -4.70 13.23 -5.02
CA TYR A 5 -5.36 13.81 -3.84
C TYR A 5 -6.28 15.00 -4.17
N LEU A 6 -6.33 15.43 -5.44
CA LEU A 6 -7.29 16.45 -5.89
C LEU A 6 -8.71 15.90 -5.74
N ASP A 7 -9.52 16.72 -5.27
CA ASP A 7 -10.91 16.61 -4.89
C ASP A 7 -11.09 16.55 -3.39
N THR A 8 -10.25 17.29 -2.73
CA THR A 8 -10.33 17.56 -1.31
C THR A 8 -11.12 18.85 -1.06
N GLY A 9 -12.22 19.07 -1.81
CA GLY A 9 -13.16 20.15 -1.53
C GLY A 9 -13.72 20.10 -0.10
N PRO A 10 -14.62 20.98 0.34
CA PRO A 10 -15.16 20.99 1.70
C PRO A 10 -15.89 19.71 2.13
N HIS A 11 -16.00 18.74 1.22
CA HIS A 11 -16.49 17.39 1.44
C HIS A 11 -15.41 16.33 1.21
N ALA A 12 -14.16 16.71 1.31
CA ALA A 12 -12.97 15.91 1.06
C ALA A 12 -12.79 14.75 2.02
N GLY A 13 -13.74 13.92 2.23
CA GLY A 13 -13.58 12.65 2.91
C GLY A 13 -12.84 12.70 4.26
N SER A 14 -12.58 11.57 4.80
CA SER A 14 -11.75 11.39 6.00
C SER A 14 -10.62 10.40 5.71
N TRP A 15 -9.47 10.65 6.31
CA TRP A 15 -8.39 9.68 6.33
C TRP A 15 -8.75 8.53 7.26
N ILE A 16 -8.69 7.30 6.75
CA ILE A 16 -8.82 6.10 7.56
C ILE A 16 -7.58 5.22 7.38
N ARG A 17 -7.14 4.62 8.49
CA ARG A 17 -5.97 3.75 8.55
C ARG A 17 -6.37 2.30 8.30
N GLY A 18 -5.49 1.50 7.65
CA GLY A 18 -5.61 0.05 7.56
C GLY A 18 -4.52 -0.59 6.72
N SER A 19 -4.55 -1.92 6.68
CA SER A 19 -3.67 -2.73 5.85
C SER A 19 -4.49 -3.48 4.80
N PHE A 20 -3.93 -3.66 3.59
CA PHE A 20 -4.53 -4.46 2.53
C PHE A 20 -3.96 -5.88 2.48
N HIS A 21 -2.99 -6.22 3.34
CA HIS A 21 -2.32 -7.50 3.32
C HIS A 21 -2.10 -8.00 4.76
N GLY A 22 -2.58 -9.22 5.04
CA GLY A 22 -2.43 -9.87 6.32
C GLY A 22 -3.12 -11.22 6.35
N HIS A 23 -2.71 -12.08 7.28
CA HIS A 23 -3.09 -13.48 7.39
C HIS A 23 -3.66 -13.81 8.76
N CYS A 24 -4.40 -14.93 8.86
CA CYS A 24 -4.87 -15.48 10.12
C CYS A 24 -4.54 -16.97 10.23
N ASP A 25 -4.50 -17.52 11.46
CA ASP A 25 -4.08 -18.90 11.68
C ASP A 25 -5.13 -19.93 11.23
N GLU A 26 -6.40 -19.53 11.11
CA GLU A 26 -7.46 -20.43 10.67
C GLU A 26 -7.32 -20.86 9.20
N ASN A 27 -6.76 -19.96 8.36
CA ASN A 27 -6.74 -20.18 6.92
C ASN A 27 -5.34 -20.17 6.29
N SER A 28 -4.39 -19.51 6.91
CA SER A 28 -2.99 -19.46 6.44
C SER A 28 -2.08 -20.24 7.37
N ARG A 29 -1.39 -21.26 6.83
CA ARG A 29 -0.43 -22.07 7.60
C ARG A 29 0.77 -21.28 8.11
N CYS A 30 1.04 -20.11 7.55
CA CYS A 30 2.10 -19.20 7.91
C CYS A 30 1.67 -18.23 9.02
N GLY A 31 0.37 -17.98 9.21
CA GLY A 31 -0.15 -17.12 10.28
C GLY A 31 -0.22 -17.86 11.62
N SER A 32 0.05 -17.14 12.71
CA SER A 32 -0.03 -17.65 14.09
C SER A 32 -1.07 -16.94 14.96
N VAL A 33 -1.76 -15.93 14.40
CA VAL A 33 -2.72 -15.11 15.14
C VAL A 33 -4.14 -15.40 14.67
N PRO A 34 -5.07 -15.77 15.60
CA PRO A 34 -6.47 -15.99 15.27
C PRO A 34 -7.13 -14.75 14.66
N LEU A 35 -8.02 -14.97 13.69
CA LEU A 35 -8.77 -13.92 13.01
C LEU A 35 -9.43 -12.93 13.98
N ALA A 36 -10.09 -13.43 15.03
CA ALA A 36 -10.77 -12.59 16.01
C ALA A 36 -9.79 -11.70 16.79
N ASP A 37 -8.60 -12.20 17.09
CA ASP A 37 -7.55 -11.44 17.77
C ASP A 37 -6.94 -10.40 16.86
N SER A 38 -6.66 -10.73 15.58
CA SER A 38 -6.19 -9.79 14.58
C SER A 38 -7.14 -8.61 14.42
N VAL A 39 -8.44 -8.87 14.25
CA VAL A 39 -9.46 -7.81 14.11
C VAL A 39 -9.56 -6.95 15.37
N ARG A 40 -9.55 -7.58 16.57
CA ARG A 40 -9.53 -6.85 17.85
C ARG A 40 -8.35 -5.90 17.94
N ASP A 41 -7.17 -6.35 17.57
CA ASP A 41 -5.93 -5.59 17.72
C ASP A 41 -5.88 -4.44 16.70
N TYR A 42 -6.29 -4.64 15.45
CA TYR A 42 -6.46 -3.56 14.48
C TYR A 42 -7.51 -2.53 14.92
N HIS A 43 -8.65 -2.98 15.46
CA HIS A 43 -9.66 -2.07 15.99
C HIS A 43 -9.12 -1.26 17.18
N ALA A 44 -8.37 -1.88 18.09
CA ALA A 44 -7.76 -1.20 19.25
C ALA A 44 -6.73 -0.14 18.82
N LEU A 45 -6.06 -0.29 17.69
CA LEU A 45 -5.19 0.74 17.09
C LEU A 45 -5.95 1.90 16.44
N GLY A 46 -7.27 1.82 16.35
CA GLY A 46 -8.08 2.81 15.65
C GLY A 46 -8.04 2.64 14.11
N ALA A 47 -7.82 1.42 13.61
CA ALA A 47 -7.98 1.13 12.20
C ALA A 47 -9.40 1.48 11.75
N GLY A 48 -9.52 2.08 10.57
CA GLY A 48 -10.80 2.38 9.94
C GLY A 48 -11.23 1.31 8.96
N PHE A 49 -10.31 0.47 8.50
CA PHE A 49 -10.59 -0.72 7.70
C PHE A 49 -9.57 -1.83 8.00
N VAL A 50 -10.00 -3.06 7.74
CA VAL A 50 -9.16 -4.27 7.81
C VAL A 50 -9.43 -5.17 6.60
N THR A 51 -8.36 -5.79 6.10
CA THR A 51 -8.42 -6.79 5.03
C THR A 51 -7.61 -8.01 5.47
N LEU A 52 -8.20 -9.20 5.35
CA LEU A 52 -7.48 -10.46 5.47
C LEU A 52 -7.34 -11.05 4.06
N THR A 53 -6.13 -11.46 3.73
CA THR A 53 -5.75 -11.91 2.39
C THR A 53 -4.98 -13.22 2.48
N ASP A 54 -5.61 -14.20 3.13
CA ASP A 54 -5.02 -15.53 3.27
C ASP A 54 -4.68 -16.15 1.91
N HIS A 55 -3.64 -16.99 1.88
CA HIS A 55 -3.11 -17.59 0.66
C HIS A 55 -4.14 -18.47 -0.05
N ASP A 56 -4.53 -18.07 -1.26
CA ASP A 56 -5.47 -18.79 -2.14
C ASP A 56 -6.77 -19.20 -1.44
N ILE A 57 -7.25 -18.33 -0.51
CA ILE A 57 -8.53 -18.52 0.18
C ILE A 57 -9.15 -17.16 0.55
N ILE A 58 -10.47 -17.08 0.50
CA ILE A 58 -11.22 -15.89 0.92
C ILE A 58 -11.76 -16.15 2.34
N THR A 59 -11.18 -15.46 3.32
CA THR A 59 -11.61 -15.55 4.71
C THR A 59 -12.90 -14.76 4.92
N ASP A 60 -13.93 -15.38 5.50
CA ASP A 60 -15.21 -14.73 5.76
C ASP A 60 -15.13 -13.82 6.99
N LEU A 61 -15.18 -12.52 6.76
CA LEU A 61 -15.14 -11.48 7.78
C LEU A 61 -16.53 -11.08 8.32
N ALA A 62 -17.61 -11.55 7.69
CA ALA A 62 -18.98 -11.16 8.04
C ALA A 62 -19.37 -11.47 9.51
N PRO A 63 -18.93 -12.58 10.14
CA PRO A 63 -19.24 -12.87 11.54
C PRO A 63 -18.69 -11.84 12.52
N LEU A 64 -17.61 -11.14 12.19
CA LEU A 64 -16.98 -10.10 13.02
C LEU A 64 -17.54 -8.70 12.76
N ALA A 65 -18.10 -8.46 11.58
CA ALA A 65 -18.59 -7.14 11.18
C ALA A 65 -19.66 -6.59 12.14
N ALA A 66 -20.51 -7.45 12.70
CA ALA A 66 -21.52 -7.05 13.67
C ALA A 66 -20.93 -6.63 15.04
N GLN A 67 -19.71 -7.08 15.37
CA GLN A 67 -19.04 -6.76 16.63
C GLN A 67 -18.26 -5.43 16.55
N TYR A 68 -17.87 -5.02 15.34
CA TYR A 68 -17.08 -3.81 15.09
C TYR A 68 -17.75 -2.94 14.00
N PRO A 69 -18.88 -2.28 14.30
CA PRO A 69 -19.68 -1.56 13.32
C PRO A 69 -19.01 -0.28 12.77
N ASP A 70 -17.95 0.20 13.41
CA ASP A 70 -17.13 1.34 13.02
C ASP A 70 -15.92 0.95 12.17
N LEU A 71 -15.64 -0.35 12.02
CA LEU A 71 -14.58 -0.90 11.20
C LEU A 71 -15.11 -1.35 9.82
N VAL A 72 -14.46 -0.92 8.76
CA VAL A 72 -14.80 -1.38 7.40
C VAL A 72 -14.07 -2.69 7.11
N PHE A 73 -14.82 -3.75 6.83
CA PHE A 73 -14.27 -5.05 6.47
C PHE A 73 -14.18 -5.19 4.95
N VAL A 74 -12.95 -5.36 4.45
CA VAL A 74 -12.68 -5.59 3.03
C VAL A 74 -12.23 -7.04 2.87
N GLN A 75 -12.98 -7.84 2.11
CA GLN A 75 -12.59 -9.22 1.81
C GLN A 75 -11.53 -9.25 0.71
N GLY A 76 -10.62 -10.21 0.80
CA GLY A 76 -9.57 -10.42 -0.20
C GLY A 76 -8.94 -11.79 -0.10
N PHE A 77 -7.93 -12.01 -0.93
CA PHE A 77 -7.01 -13.14 -0.86
C PHE A 77 -5.65 -12.73 -1.42
N GLU A 78 -4.60 -13.41 -1.03
CA GLU A 78 -3.31 -13.35 -1.68
C GLU A 78 -3.18 -14.52 -2.66
N TYR A 79 -3.04 -14.22 -3.95
CA TYR A 79 -2.71 -15.21 -4.98
C TYR A 79 -1.29 -15.75 -4.72
N SER A 80 -1.12 -17.07 -4.59
CA SER A 80 0.13 -17.69 -4.13
C SER A 80 0.63 -18.85 -4.98
N SER A 81 -0.08 -19.20 -6.04
CA SER A 81 0.33 -20.29 -6.93
C SER A 81 1.60 -20.00 -7.74
N ARG A 82 2.04 -18.73 -7.75
CA ARG A 82 3.33 -18.23 -8.26
C ARG A 82 3.72 -16.96 -7.49
N GLU A 83 4.27 -15.91 -8.14
CA GLU A 83 4.54 -14.65 -7.48
C GLU A 83 3.24 -14.02 -6.93
N ASN A 84 3.30 -13.48 -5.73
CA ASN A 84 2.14 -13.08 -4.96
C ASN A 84 1.53 -11.76 -5.40
N VAL A 85 0.18 -11.74 -5.43
CA VAL A 85 -0.65 -10.56 -5.71
C VAL A 85 -1.87 -10.58 -4.79
N VAL A 86 -2.10 -9.52 -4.05
CA VAL A 86 -3.36 -9.30 -3.32
C VAL A 86 -4.47 -8.94 -4.28
N PHE A 87 -5.64 -9.54 -4.10
CA PHE A 87 -6.92 -9.18 -4.69
C PHE A 87 -7.89 -8.84 -3.57
N ALA A 88 -8.37 -7.61 -3.49
CA ALA A 88 -9.22 -7.17 -2.39
C ALA A 88 -10.39 -6.31 -2.87
N GLY A 89 -11.57 -6.54 -2.32
CA GLY A 89 -12.75 -5.71 -2.59
C GLY A 89 -14.08 -6.43 -2.55
N PRO A 90 -15.18 -5.67 -2.68
CA PRO A 90 -16.52 -6.24 -2.72
C PRO A 90 -16.71 -7.19 -3.90
N GLY A 91 -17.35 -8.32 -3.63
CA GLY A 91 -17.61 -9.32 -4.66
C GLY A 91 -16.37 -10.12 -5.09
N VAL A 92 -15.29 -10.11 -4.28
CA VAL A 92 -14.15 -10.99 -4.50
C VAL A 92 -14.61 -12.44 -4.67
N SER A 93 -14.02 -13.13 -5.63
CA SER A 93 -14.33 -14.51 -5.97
C SER A 93 -13.03 -15.32 -6.08
N PRO A 94 -13.06 -16.65 -6.08
CA PRO A 94 -11.85 -17.49 -6.06
C PRO A 94 -11.08 -17.45 -7.38
N LEU A 95 -10.60 -16.25 -7.76
CA LEU A 95 -9.76 -16.03 -8.94
C LEU A 95 -8.40 -16.75 -8.83
N TYR A 96 -7.99 -17.16 -7.65
CA TYR A 96 -6.80 -17.99 -7.42
C TYR A 96 -6.89 -19.39 -8.05
N GLU A 97 -8.08 -19.83 -8.44
CA GLU A 97 -8.27 -21.08 -9.22
C GLU A 97 -7.90 -20.93 -10.71
N ARG A 98 -7.52 -19.73 -11.15
CA ARG A 98 -7.14 -19.39 -12.53
C ARG A 98 -5.64 -19.14 -12.65
N SER A 99 -5.15 -18.96 -13.88
CA SER A 99 -3.82 -18.35 -14.09
C SER A 99 -3.80 -16.92 -13.55
N LEU A 100 -2.64 -16.42 -13.16
CA LEU A 100 -2.52 -15.03 -12.66
C LEU A 100 -2.93 -14.02 -13.72
N GLU A 101 -2.59 -14.27 -14.99
CA GLU A 101 -2.99 -13.46 -16.14
C GLU A 101 -4.52 -13.36 -16.26
N ASP A 102 -5.21 -14.51 -16.17
CA ASP A 102 -6.67 -14.56 -16.23
C ASP A 102 -7.32 -13.94 -14.98
N ALA A 103 -6.72 -14.13 -13.81
CA ALA A 103 -7.18 -13.54 -12.56
C ALA A 103 -7.13 -12.00 -12.63
N LEU A 104 -6.02 -11.43 -13.06
CA LEU A 104 -5.86 -9.97 -13.25
C LEU A 104 -6.81 -9.43 -14.32
N ALA A 105 -6.94 -10.11 -15.45
CA ALA A 105 -7.87 -9.70 -16.52
C ALA A 105 -9.35 -9.69 -16.04
N GLN A 106 -9.69 -10.47 -15.02
CA GLN A 106 -11.03 -10.58 -14.45
C GLN A 106 -11.20 -9.87 -13.11
N ALA A 107 -10.17 -9.20 -12.61
CA ALA A 107 -10.20 -8.50 -11.32
C ALA A 107 -11.26 -7.39 -11.25
N GLY A 108 -11.55 -6.72 -12.39
CA GLY A 108 -12.61 -5.70 -12.45
C GLY A 108 -12.41 -4.57 -11.45
N GLU A 109 -13.36 -4.44 -10.52
CA GLU A 109 -13.33 -3.41 -9.48
C GLU A 109 -12.46 -3.77 -8.26
N LEU A 110 -11.92 -4.99 -8.18
CA LEU A 110 -11.01 -5.37 -7.09
C LEU A 110 -9.72 -4.55 -7.17
N LEU A 111 -9.19 -4.19 -6.02
CA LEU A 111 -7.83 -3.66 -5.89
C LEU A 111 -6.84 -4.80 -6.04
N THR A 112 -5.82 -4.60 -6.87
CA THR A 112 -4.75 -5.57 -7.11
C THR A 112 -3.40 -4.99 -6.74
N ILE A 113 -2.66 -5.66 -5.84
CA ILE A 113 -1.38 -5.18 -5.32
C ILE A 113 -0.32 -6.28 -5.46
N VAL A 114 0.78 -5.98 -6.16
CA VAL A 114 1.97 -6.85 -6.15
C VAL A 114 2.57 -6.89 -4.75
N CYS A 115 2.68 -8.09 -4.16
CA CYS A 115 3.19 -8.25 -2.80
C CYS A 115 4.71 -8.34 -2.79
N HIS A 116 5.35 -7.73 -1.77
CA HIS A 116 6.78 -7.87 -1.44
C HIS A 116 7.68 -8.22 -2.66
N PRO A 117 7.78 -7.34 -3.65
CA PRO A 117 8.33 -7.68 -4.98
C PRO A 117 9.77 -8.20 -4.97
N GLN A 118 10.56 -7.86 -3.96
CA GLN A 118 11.94 -8.29 -3.81
C GLN A 118 12.25 -8.69 -2.36
N PRO A 119 11.61 -9.75 -1.82
CA PRO A 119 11.60 -10.05 -0.38
C PRO A 119 12.97 -10.44 0.18
N ARG A 120 13.97 -10.72 -0.69
CA ARG A 120 15.36 -11.07 -0.34
C ARG A 120 16.37 -10.12 -0.96
N GLY A 121 15.95 -8.91 -1.33
CA GLY A 121 16.78 -7.94 -2.03
C GLY A 121 17.05 -8.33 -3.48
N ALA A 122 17.87 -7.51 -4.16
CA ALA A 122 18.15 -7.64 -5.59
C ALA A 122 18.87 -8.96 -5.99
N ALA A 123 19.39 -9.73 -5.02
CA ALA A 123 20.07 -10.99 -5.28
C ALA A 123 19.13 -12.16 -5.64
N VAL A 124 17.80 -12.01 -5.39
CA VAL A 124 16.81 -13.05 -5.68
C VAL A 124 15.68 -12.39 -6.48
N GLU A 125 15.62 -12.72 -7.76
CA GLU A 125 14.54 -12.26 -8.63
C GLU A 125 13.22 -12.90 -8.22
N TYR A 126 12.30 -12.09 -7.67
CA TYR A 126 10.93 -12.49 -7.43
C TYR A 126 10.01 -11.81 -8.44
N TRP A 127 9.62 -10.57 -8.23
CA TRP A 127 9.02 -9.75 -9.27
C TRP A 127 10.08 -8.97 -10.05
N THR A 128 9.92 -8.89 -11.34
CA THR A 128 10.70 -8.05 -12.24
C THR A 128 9.77 -7.34 -13.22
N ARG A 129 10.22 -6.23 -13.78
CA ARG A 129 9.44 -5.53 -14.82
C ARG A 129 9.04 -6.44 -15.98
N PRO A 130 9.92 -7.27 -16.58
CA PRO A 130 9.51 -8.19 -17.65
C PRO A 130 8.44 -9.20 -17.23
N LYS A 131 8.43 -9.67 -15.97
CA LYS A 131 7.37 -10.55 -15.47
C LYS A 131 6.03 -9.82 -15.37
N LEU A 132 6.01 -8.55 -14.92
CA LEU A 132 4.81 -7.73 -14.87
C LEU A 132 4.29 -7.41 -16.28
N GLU A 133 5.18 -7.05 -17.21
CA GLU A 133 4.84 -6.80 -18.61
C GLU A 133 4.22 -8.04 -19.29
N ALA A 134 4.70 -9.25 -18.92
CA ALA A 134 4.19 -10.51 -19.47
C ALA A 134 2.77 -10.87 -19.00
N LEU A 135 2.25 -10.26 -17.92
CA LEU A 135 0.89 -10.51 -17.43
C LEU A 135 -0.20 -10.00 -18.37
N GLY A 136 0.11 -9.04 -19.25
CA GLY A 136 -0.84 -8.43 -20.17
C GLY A 136 -1.84 -7.45 -19.51
N THR A 137 -2.12 -7.62 -18.23
CA THR A 137 -2.93 -6.69 -17.41
C THR A 137 -2.09 -6.24 -16.21
N TRP A 138 -1.92 -4.93 -16.06
CA TRP A 138 -1.16 -4.37 -14.96
C TRP A 138 -1.98 -4.37 -13.67
N PRO A 139 -1.36 -4.71 -12.52
CA PRO A 139 -1.96 -4.47 -11.21
C PRO A 139 -2.18 -2.97 -10.96
N ASP A 140 -3.02 -2.62 -9.98
CA ASP A 140 -3.25 -1.21 -9.59
C ASP A 140 -2.04 -0.61 -8.89
N GLY A 141 -1.26 -1.45 -8.20
CA GLY A 141 -0.08 -0.99 -7.47
C GLY A 141 0.81 -2.11 -6.96
N LEU A 142 1.75 -1.73 -6.12
CA LEU A 142 2.69 -2.66 -5.50
C LEU A 142 2.99 -2.26 -4.06
N GLU A 143 3.42 -3.21 -3.26
CA GLU A 143 4.03 -2.91 -1.98
C GLU A 143 5.37 -2.22 -2.21
N ILE A 144 5.53 -1.04 -1.59
CA ILE A 144 6.78 -0.29 -1.54
C ILE A 144 7.46 -0.45 -0.20
N TYR A 145 6.72 -0.96 0.78
CA TYR A 145 7.21 -1.39 2.07
C TYR A 145 6.33 -2.53 2.61
N ASN A 146 6.97 -3.55 3.19
CA ASN A 146 6.30 -4.69 3.79
C ASN A 146 6.74 -4.84 5.26
N GLY A 147 5.79 -4.79 6.18
CA GLY A 147 6.02 -4.77 7.63
C GLY A 147 6.65 -6.07 8.15
N HIS A 148 6.18 -7.23 7.68
CA HIS A 148 6.70 -8.55 8.05
C HIS A 148 8.21 -8.68 7.73
N TYR A 149 8.65 -8.17 6.58
CA TYR A 149 10.08 -8.20 6.24
C TYR A 149 10.89 -7.08 6.89
N GLY A 150 10.23 -6.16 7.60
CA GLY A 150 10.86 -5.09 8.38
C GLY A 150 11.22 -5.46 9.82
N VAL A 151 10.71 -6.59 10.36
CA VAL A 151 11.02 -7.02 11.72
C VAL A 151 12.46 -7.51 11.87
N ALA A 152 12.99 -7.44 13.09
CA ALA A 152 14.39 -7.74 13.34
C ALA A 152 14.80 -9.17 12.96
N SER A 153 13.91 -10.14 13.17
CA SER A 153 14.10 -11.55 12.78
C SER A 153 14.22 -11.72 11.26
N ALA A 154 13.36 -11.05 10.49
CA ALA A 154 13.37 -11.08 9.04
C ALA A 154 14.64 -10.41 8.46
N LEU A 155 14.98 -9.22 8.97
CA LEU A 155 16.19 -8.49 8.56
C LEU A 155 17.46 -9.32 8.82
N ALA A 156 17.55 -10.01 9.98
CA ALA A 156 18.66 -10.89 10.31
C ALA A 156 18.79 -12.08 9.33
N ASN A 157 17.68 -12.49 8.70
CA ASN A 157 17.64 -13.52 7.67
C ASN A 157 17.80 -12.97 6.24
N GLY A 158 18.23 -11.71 6.08
CA GLY A 158 18.52 -11.09 4.78
C GLY A 158 17.28 -10.68 4.00
N ARG A 159 16.13 -10.55 4.69
CA ARG A 159 14.90 -10.01 4.08
C ARG A 159 15.05 -8.50 3.85
N GLN A 160 14.26 -7.99 2.92
CA GLN A 160 14.23 -6.57 2.56
C GLN A 160 12.77 -6.08 2.60
N PRO A 161 12.46 -5.06 3.43
CA PRO A 161 11.11 -4.50 3.50
C PRO A 161 10.83 -3.37 2.52
N TYR A 162 11.85 -2.75 1.95
CA TYR A 162 11.77 -1.51 1.17
C TYR A 162 11.93 -1.80 -0.33
N TYR A 163 10.97 -1.37 -1.15
CA TYR A 163 10.90 -1.64 -2.58
C TYR A 163 10.61 -0.39 -3.43
N ALA A 164 10.81 0.80 -2.88
CA ALA A 164 10.53 2.03 -3.62
C ALA A 164 11.46 2.23 -4.83
N ASP A 165 12.65 1.61 -4.83
CA ASP A 165 13.53 1.62 -6.01
C ASP A 165 12.91 0.86 -7.19
N PHE A 166 12.24 -0.27 -6.93
CA PHE A 166 11.51 -1.01 -7.95
C PHE A 166 10.28 -0.22 -8.43
N TRP A 167 9.60 0.48 -7.51
CA TRP A 167 8.52 1.39 -7.88
C TRP A 167 9.00 2.50 -8.82
N ASP A 168 10.13 3.15 -8.52
CA ASP A 168 10.73 4.17 -9.38
C ASP A 168 11.14 3.63 -10.75
N GLU A 169 11.61 2.37 -10.85
CA GLU A 169 11.87 1.70 -12.12
C GLU A 169 10.60 1.64 -12.98
N LEU A 170 9.48 1.18 -12.39
CA LEU A 170 8.20 1.02 -13.08
C LEU A 170 7.60 2.38 -13.48
N LEU A 171 7.61 3.36 -12.58
CA LEU A 171 7.14 4.72 -12.86
C LEU A 171 7.95 5.37 -14.00
N THR A 172 9.26 5.17 -14.01
CA THR A 172 10.16 5.69 -15.05
C THR A 172 9.91 5.02 -16.41
N ALA A 173 9.50 3.75 -16.40
CA ALA A 173 9.08 3.05 -17.61
C ALA A 173 7.68 3.50 -18.13
N GLY A 174 7.01 4.44 -17.44
CA GLY A 174 5.72 5.02 -17.83
C GLY A 174 4.50 4.29 -17.22
N HIS A 175 4.71 3.32 -16.33
CA HIS A 175 3.61 2.62 -15.67
C HIS A 175 3.10 3.42 -14.48
N ARG A 176 1.80 3.77 -14.48
CA ARG A 176 1.15 4.52 -13.39
C ARG A 176 0.63 3.55 -12.34
N LEU A 177 1.47 3.20 -11.38
CA LEU A 177 1.18 2.27 -10.28
C LEU A 177 1.21 3.00 -8.95
N TRP A 178 0.30 2.61 -8.05
CA TRP A 178 0.25 3.17 -6.70
C TRP A 178 1.15 2.39 -5.74
N GLY A 179 1.73 3.11 -4.77
CA GLY A 179 2.56 2.50 -3.72
C GLY A 179 1.75 2.23 -2.47
N PHE A 180 1.89 1.03 -1.92
CA PHE A 180 1.24 0.60 -0.68
C PHE A 180 2.28 0.13 0.35
N ALA A 181 1.96 0.27 1.63
CA ALA A 181 2.70 -0.37 2.71
C ALA A 181 1.73 -1.21 3.54
N ASN A 182 2.06 -2.47 3.74
CA ASN A 182 1.21 -3.39 4.46
C ASN A 182 2.01 -4.14 5.52
N ASP A 183 1.33 -4.53 6.60
CA ASP A 183 1.92 -5.34 7.65
C ASP A 183 2.35 -6.71 7.14
N ASP A 184 1.58 -7.29 6.20
CA ASP A 184 1.73 -8.69 5.81
C ASP A 184 1.73 -9.58 7.07
N PHE A 185 0.70 -9.36 7.89
CA PHE A 185 0.62 -9.78 9.28
C PHE A 185 0.53 -11.31 9.38
N HIS A 186 1.50 -11.91 10.04
CA HIS A 186 1.58 -13.35 10.30
C HIS A 186 1.69 -13.64 11.80
N ASP A 187 2.56 -12.90 12.46
CA ASP A 187 2.92 -13.07 13.86
C ASP A 187 2.72 -11.76 14.64
N PRO A 188 2.57 -11.80 15.99
CA PRO A 188 2.36 -10.58 16.77
C PRO A 188 3.43 -9.50 16.58
N GLU A 189 4.67 -9.86 16.18
CA GLU A 189 5.75 -8.90 15.92
C GLU A 189 5.57 -8.12 14.60
N ASP A 190 4.74 -8.61 13.68
CA ASP A 190 4.47 -7.95 12.39
C ASP A 190 3.46 -6.82 12.53
N PHE A 191 2.74 -6.78 13.66
CA PHE A 191 1.60 -5.93 13.87
C PHE A 191 1.98 -4.46 13.97
N ASP A 192 1.29 -3.60 13.19
CA ASP A 192 1.46 -2.15 13.19
C ASP A 192 2.81 -1.63 12.65
N ASN A 193 3.53 -2.44 11.88
CA ASN A 193 4.82 -2.04 11.29
C ASN A 193 4.66 -1.21 10.02
N ALA A 194 3.55 -1.42 9.27
CA ALA A 194 3.29 -0.70 8.04
C ALA A 194 1.78 -0.60 7.75
N PHE A 195 1.32 0.53 7.25
CA PHE A 195 -0.09 0.77 7.00
C PHE A 195 -0.32 1.78 5.88
N ASN A 196 -1.56 1.80 5.41
CA ASN A 196 -2.04 2.81 4.46
C ASN A 196 -3.04 3.74 5.15
N MET A 197 -2.93 5.03 4.83
CA MET A 197 -3.97 6.00 5.08
C MET A 197 -4.72 6.23 3.79
N VAL A 198 -6.02 5.96 3.79
CA VAL A 198 -6.90 6.07 2.61
C VAL A 198 -7.89 7.21 2.82
N LEU A 199 -7.96 8.14 1.85
CA LEU A 199 -8.88 9.26 1.89
C LEU A 199 -10.22 8.85 1.29
N VAL A 200 -11.18 8.54 2.15
CA VAL A 200 -12.50 8.04 1.75
C VAL A 200 -13.58 9.12 1.89
N ASP A 201 -14.46 9.19 0.93
CA ASP A 201 -15.73 9.95 0.95
C ASP A 201 -16.91 9.07 1.38
N ASP A 202 -16.74 7.75 1.30
CA ASP A 202 -17.69 6.72 1.65
C ASP A 202 -16.98 5.64 2.47
N ARG A 203 -17.38 5.47 3.74
CA ARG A 203 -16.84 4.45 4.65
C ARG A 203 -17.53 3.10 4.42
N SER A 204 -17.42 2.61 3.20
CA SER A 204 -17.83 1.26 2.80
C SER A 204 -16.66 0.50 2.18
N PRO A 205 -16.72 -0.84 2.07
CA PRO A 205 -15.69 -1.60 1.35
C PRO A 205 -15.47 -1.09 -0.07
N ALA A 206 -16.53 -0.75 -0.79
CA ALA A 206 -16.43 -0.18 -2.14
C ALA A 206 -15.77 1.21 -2.14
N GLY A 207 -16.08 2.05 -1.14
CA GLY A 207 -15.47 3.37 -0.99
C GLY A 207 -13.96 3.31 -0.74
N VAL A 208 -13.52 2.40 0.16
CA VAL A 208 -12.10 2.16 0.44
C VAL A 208 -11.35 1.73 -0.83
N ILE A 209 -11.88 0.73 -1.53
CA ILE A 209 -11.25 0.19 -2.75
C ILE A 209 -11.21 1.25 -3.86
N ARG A 210 -12.32 1.95 -4.11
CA ARG A 210 -12.37 3.02 -5.10
C ARG A 210 -11.34 4.12 -4.81
N ALA A 211 -11.19 4.53 -3.55
CA ALA A 211 -10.21 5.53 -3.15
C ALA A 211 -8.77 5.02 -3.36
N ALA A 212 -8.46 3.79 -2.96
CA ALA A 212 -7.15 3.18 -3.14
C ALA A 212 -6.78 3.05 -4.63
N LYS A 213 -7.69 2.55 -5.48
CA LYS A 213 -7.51 2.44 -6.94
C LYS A 213 -7.32 3.82 -7.62
N ALA A 214 -7.87 4.87 -7.06
CA ALA A 214 -7.67 6.23 -7.53
C ALA A 214 -6.38 6.90 -7.02
N GLY A 215 -5.56 6.19 -6.21
CA GLY A 215 -4.36 6.73 -5.58
C GLY A 215 -4.64 7.72 -4.45
N ARG A 216 -5.87 7.78 -3.94
CA ARG A 216 -6.25 8.62 -2.79
C ARG A 216 -5.80 7.99 -1.48
N SER A 217 -4.51 7.65 -1.41
CA SER A 217 -3.90 7.01 -0.25
C SER A 217 -2.43 7.42 -0.13
N TYR A 218 -1.86 7.23 1.05
CA TYR A 218 -0.42 7.24 1.23
C TYR A 218 -0.02 6.10 2.16
N ALA A 219 1.22 5.64 1.99
CA ALA A 219 1.79 4.57 2.78
C ALA A 219 2.64 5.14 3.94
N SER A 220 2.67 4.45 5.08
CA SER A 220 3.42 4.88 6.26
C SER A 220 3.90 3.71 7.10
N THR A 221 4.98 3.94 7.84
CA THR A 221 5.45 3.11 8.97
C THR A 221 5.49 3.91 10.27
N GLY A 222 4.76 5.07 10.35
CA GLY A 222 4.65 5.86 11.57
C GLY A 222 4.51 7.37 11.35
N VAL A 223 5.18 7.95 10.35
CA VAL A 223 5.06 9.39 10.02
C VAL A 223 3.75 9.63 9.26
N LEU A 224 2.94 10.60 9.68
CA LEU A 224 1.65 10.91 9.08
C LEU A 224 1.71 12.20 8.25
N LEU A 225 0.85 12.28 7.23
CA LEU A 225 0.61 13.50 6.46
C LEU A 225 -0.32 14.42 7.26
N GLU A 226 0.12 15.66 7.49
CA GLU A 226 -0.70 16.70 8.11
C GLU A 226 -1.32 17.64 7.04
N HIS A 227 -0.56 17.91 5.98
CA HIS A 227 -1.00 18.80 4.92
C HIS A 227 -0.29 18.49 3.62
N LEU A 228 -1.04 18.52 2.53
CA LEU A 228 -0.53 18.51 1.17
C LEU A 228 -1.22 19.61 0.37
N HIS A 229 -0.44 20.48 -0.23
CA HIS A 229 -0.92 21.49 -1.15
C HIS A 229 -0.16 21.39 -2.47
N VAL A 230 -0.90 21.40 -3.57
CA VAL A 230 -0.35 21.40 -4.92
C VAL A 230 -1.04 22.50 -5.71
N ASP A 231 -0.28 23.52 -6.10
CA ASP A 231 -0.75 24.61 -6.95
C ASP A 231 0.13 24.71 -8.20
N GLY A 232 -0.42 24.25 -9.32
CA GLY A 232 0.33 24.13 -10.57
C GLY A 232 1.55 23.21 -10.40
N ALA A 233 2.73 23.81 -10.36
CA ALA A 233 4.01 23.12 -10.17
C ALA A 233 4.52 23.15 -8.71
N ASP A 234 3.93 23.97 -7.86
CA ASP A 234 4.39 24.13 -6.48
C ASP A 234 3.77 23.05 -5.59
N ILE A 235 4.60 22.33 -4.86
CA ILE A 235 4.23 21.23 -3.97
C ILE A 235 4.69 21.60 -2.55
N GLU A 236 3.77 21.54 -1.59
CA GLU A 236 4.06 21.72 -0.18
C GLU A 236 3.53 20.52 0.62
N VAL A 237 4.41 19.92 1.44
CA VAL A 237 4.11 18.76 2.28
C VAL A 237 4.43 19.10 3.73
N HIS A 238 3.48 18.85 4.66
CA HIS A 238 3.71 18.88 6.10
C HIS A 238 3.46 17.49 6.69
N VAL A 239 4.32 17.08 7.60
CA VAL A 239 4.26 15.78 8.25
C VAL A 239 4.32 15.88 9.77
N SER A 240 3.80 14.87 10.46
CA SER A 240 3.59 14.83 11.93
C SER A 240 4.89 14.78 12.75
N ALA A 241 6.01 14.35 12.15
CA ALA A 241 7.28 14.21 12.84
C ALA A 241 8.45 14.65 11.96
N ALA A 242 9.51 15.12 12.57
CA ALA A 242 10.72 15.53 11.85
C ALA A 242 11.37 14.33 11.14
N CYS A 243 11.68 14.50 9.88
CA CYS A 243 12.31 13.52 9.05
C CYS A 243 13.23 14.15 8.00
N THR A 244 14.01 13.33 7.31
CA THR A 244 14.67 13.71 6.06
C THR A 244 13.67 13.51 4.92
N GLY A 245 13.06 14.60 4.45
CA GLY A 245 12.12 14.59 3.32
C GLY A 245 12.86 14.73 2.00
N ARG A 246 12.47 13.90 1.02
CA ARG A 246 13.02 13.88 -0.32
C ARG A 246 11.91 13.92 -1.35
N PHE A 247 12.10 14.74 -2.37
CA PHE A 247 11.31 14.64 -3.61
C PHE A 247 12.11 13.83 -4.61
N TYR A 248 11.47 12.81 -5.18
CA TYR A 248 12.05 11.94 -6.19
C TYR A 248 11.38 12.16 -7.54
N GLY A 249 12.16 11.99 -8.60
CA GLY A 249 11.71 12.00 -9.98
C GLY A 249 12.18 10.75 -10.74
N PRO A 250 12.08 10.75 -12.08
CA PRO A 250 12.44 9.62 -12.91
C PRO A 250 13.81 9.03 -12.57
N GLY A 251 13.87 7.69 -12.56
CA GLY A 251 15.06 6.91 -12.18
C GLY A 251 15.37 6.95 -10.69
N GLY A 252 14.43 7.30 -9.81
CA GLY A 252 14.69 7.46 -8.38
C GLY A 252 15.62 8.64 -8.07
N THR A 253 15.74 9.61 -8.98
CA THR A 253 16.63 10.77 -8.82
C THR A 253 16.11 11.67 -7.69
N VAL A 254 16.95 11.97 -6.70
CA VAL A 254 16.63 12.96 -5.66
C VAL A 254 16.64 14.36 -6.26
N LEU A 255 15.47 14.96 -6.36
CA LEU A 255 15.26 16.30 -6.90
C LEU A 255 15.48 17.39 -5.83
N SER A 256 15.11 17.07 -4.58
CA SER A 256 15.32 17.96 -3.42
C SER A 256 15.37 17.11 -2.15
N GLN A 257 16.18 17.53 -1.18
CA GLN A 257 16.29 16.91 0.13
C GLN A 257 16.46 17.97 1.20
N THR A 258 15.66 17.90 2.26
CA THR A 258 15.75 18.76 3.45
C THR A 258 15.36 17.97 4.70
N GLN A 259 15.68 18.53 5.90
CA GLN A 259 15.24 17.98 7.18
C GLN A 259 14.20 18.90 7.83
N GLY A 260 13.22 18.31 8.50
CA GLY A 260 12.17 19.03 9.22
C GLY A 260 10.81 18.35 9.12
N THR A 261 9.75 19.15 9.29
CA THR A 261 8.35 18.71 9.17
C THR A 261 7.62 19.40 8.00
N ARG A 262 8.28 20.31 7.28
CA ARG A 262 7.68 21.05 6.16
C ARG A 262 8.64 21.07 4.99
N PHE A 263 8.12 20.68 3.83
CA PHE A 263 8.89 20.49 2.62
C PHE A 263 8.22 21.20 1.46
N ARG A 264 9.03 21.80 0.60
CA ARG A 264 8.55 22.48 -0.60
C ARG A 264 9.42 22.10 -1.79
N TYR A 265 8.76 21.90 -2.91
CA TYR A 265 9.40 21.64 -4.18
C TYR A 265 8.60 22.28 -5.32
N ARG A 266 9.30 22.84 -6.30
CA ARG A 266 8.69 23.28 -7.55
C ARG A 266 9.05 22.32 -8.66
N ALA A 267 8.04 21.59 -9.14
CA ALA A 267 8.21 20.63 -10.21
C ALA A 267 8.57 21.35 -11.53
N GLY A 268 9.44 20.71 -12.30
CA GLY A 268 9.79 21.10 -13.67
C GLY A 268 9.00 20.27 -14.70
N THR A 269 9.74 19.65 -15.61
CA THR A 269 9.20 18.82 -16.72
C THR A 269 9.30 17.33 -16.46
N GLN A 270 9.37 16.93 -15.18
CA GLN A 270 9.47 15.52 -14.80
C GLN A 270 8.14 14.79 -15.12
N ASP A 271 8.23 13.54 -15.60
CA ASP A 271 7.06 12.68 -15.85
C ASP A 271 6.31 12.36 -14.55
N TYR A 272 7.03 12.32 -13.42
CA TYR A 272 6.43 12.24 -12.09
C TYR A 272 7.31 12.90 -11.02
N VAL A 273 6.68 13.26 -9.91
CA VAL A 273 7.33 13.65 -8.66
C VAL A 273 6.63 12.93 -7.51
N ARG A 274 7.38 12.22 -6.68
CA ARG A 274 6.87 11.64 -5.43
C ARG A 274 7.64 12.14 -4.22
N PHE A 275 7.02 12.15 -3.05
CA PHE A 275 7.65 12.52 -1.79
C PHE A 275 7.82 11.30 -0.89
N GLU A 276 8.97 11.25 -0.22
CA GLU A 276 9.27 10.29 0.84
C GLU A 276 9.94 11.02 2.01
N GLY A 277 9.47 10.74 3.23
CA GLY A 277 10.08 11.15 4.47
C GLY A 277 10.60 9.95 5.26
N ASP A 278 11.82 10.04 5.81
CA ASP A 278 12.47 8.98 6.58
C ASP A 278 13.08 9.58 7.86
N GLY A 279 12.67 9.09 9.02
CA GLY A 279 13.08 9.60 10.34
C GLY A 279 12.91 8.59 11.46
N ASP A 280 13.23 8.99 12.67
CA ASP A 280 13.21 8.12 13.86
C ASP A 280 11.79 7.57 14.17
N ASN A 281 10.74 8.29 13.76
CA ASN A 281 9.35 7.89 13.93
C ASN A 281 8.79 7.09 12.74
N GLY A 282 9.65 6.55 11.88
CA GLY A 282 9.27 5.78 10.70
C GLY A 282 9.31 6.59 9.41
N ARG A 283 8.57 6.11 8.41
CA ARG A 283 8.56 6.64 7.05
C ARG A 283 7.17 7.07 6.62
N ILE A 284 7.14 7.93 5.60
CA ILE A 284 5.94 8.26 4.84
C ILE A 284 6.26 8.25 3.35
N PHE A 285 5.34 7.73 2.55
CA PHE A 285 5.45 7.66 1.10
C PHE A 285 4.17 8.22 0.47
N LEU A 286 4.27 9.35 -0.20
CA LEU A 286 3.13 9.90 -0.94
C LEU A 286 3.08 9.31 -2.34
N GLN A 287 1.85 9.19 -2.87
CA GLN A 287 1.65 8.76 -4.27
C GLN A 287 2.28 9.76 -5.24
N PRO A 288 2.73 9.30 -6.41
CA PRO A 288 3.33 10.18 -7.39
C PRO A 288 2.31 11.18 -7.95
N LEU A 289 2.77 12.40 -8.10
CA LEU A 289 2.12 13.43 -8.90
C LEU A 289 2.66 13.30 -10.32
N PHE A 290 1.80 12.98 -11.28
CA PHE A 290 2.23 12.77 -12.66
C PHE A 290 2.26 14.07 -13.46
N GLY A 291 3.24 14.19 -14.37
CA GLY A 291 3.27 15.24 -15.39
C GLY A 291 2.03 15.16 -16.31
N ASP A 292 1.67 16.29 -16.89
CA ASP A 292 0.55 16.39 -17.87
C ASP A 292 0.92 15.75 -19.17
#